data_92e834323ce4dbcf2728bdf7f407c4f0
#
_entry.id   92e834323ce4dbcf2728bdf7f407c4f0
#
_cell.length_a   1.000
_cell.length_b   1.000
_cell.length_c   1.000
_cell.angle_alpha   90.00
_cell.angle_beta   90.00
_cell.angle_gamma   90.00
#
_symmetry.space_group_name_H-M   'P 1'
#
loop_
_entity.id
_entity.type
_entity.pdbx_description
1 polymer ?
#
loop_
_entity_poly.entity_id
_entity_poly.type
_entity_poly.pdbx_seq_one_letter_code
_entity_poly.pdbx_strand_id
1 'polypeptide(L)'
;MEYAIHLLALFIALNFLLKVGFYPRWGMWTVAAGCAFFAWLVTPWMTEQSKTVVAAFFASRPQMLNLSVCVTLEAAVMITFCFACFAEMRTRNTAFKQAVTLFLKLYPGILIGGVICYVLALLLFTFPGIDFGSLSWIAAGVTFLAVCAGSLLLRHAIGDKPLRLEVLFIVNIFIVILSIIATGY
;
A
#
# COMPACT_ATOMS: atom_id res chain seq x y z
N MET A 1 -15.99 -11.24 7.96
CA MET A 1 -15.05 -11.22 6.83
C MET A 1 -14.80 -9.80 6.29
N GLU A 2 -15.84 -9.00 6.03
CA GLU A 2 -15.69 -7.61 5.50
C GLU A 2 -14.78 -6.73 6.37
N TYR A 3 -14.96 -6.72 7.69
CA TYR A 3 -14.12 -5.93 8.61
C TYR A 3 -12.62 -6.31 8.54
N ALA A 4 -12.30 -7.60 8.34
CA ALA A 4 -10.91 -8.03 8.22
C ALA A 4 -10.26 -7.50 6.94
N ILE A 5 -10.99 -7.44 5.84
CA ILE A 5 -10.53 -6.90 4.57
C ILE A 5 -10.30 -5.39 4.67
N HIS A 6 -11.25 -4.65 5.28
CA HIS A 6 -11.10 -3.21 5.52
C HIS A 6 -9.86 -2.91 6.38
N LEU A 7 -9.69 -3.69 7.47
CA LEU A 7 -8.57 -3.53 8.38
C LEU A 7 -7.24 -3.86 7.67
N LEU A 8 -7.21 -4.93 6.87
CA LEU A 8 -6.05 -5.30 6.07
C LEU A 8 -5.69 -4.20 5.07
N ALA A 9 -6.66 -3.65 4.34
CA ALA A 9 -6.46 -2.54 3.41
C ALA A 9 -5.91 -1.30 4.12
N LEU A 10 -6.44 -0.97 5.31
CA LEU A 10 -5.95 0.14 6.13
C LEU A 10 -4.49 -0.07 6.55
N PHE A 11 -4.13 -1.26 7.01
CA PHE A 11 -2.74 -1.56 7.42
C PHE A 11 -1.78 -1.56 6.24
N ILE A 12 -2.20 -2.04 5.05
CA ILE A 12 -1.39 -1.95 3.82
C ILE A 12 -1.17 -0.48 3.42
N ALA A 13 -2.22 0.35 3.47
CA ALA A 13 -2.09 1.78 3.20
C ALA A 13 -1.15 2.46 4.21
N LEU A 14 -1.28 2.16 5.51
CA LEU A 14 -0.39 2.68 6.55
C LEU A 14 1.06 2.26 6.33
N ASN A 15 1.30 0.98 6.01
CA ASN A 15 2.62 0.44 5.67
C ASN A 15 3.26 1.21 4.51
N PHE A 16 2.49 1.42 3.44
CA PHE A 16 2.92 2.17 2.27
C PHE A 16 3.27 3.63 2.62
N LEU A 17 2.41 4.33 3.36
CA LEU A 17 2.64 5.71 3.76
C LEU A 17 3.87 5.86 4.66
N LEU A 18 4.07 4.94 5.61
CA LEU A 18 5.28 4.87 6.43
C LEU A 18 6.52 4.69 5.58
N LYS A 19 6.48 3.77 4.60
CA LYS A 19 7.57 3.51 3.67
C LYS A 19 7.89 4.74 2.81
N VAL A 20 6.88 5.39 2.22
CA VAL A 20 7.04 6.62 1.43
C VAL A 20 7.63 7.75 2.27
N GLY A 21 7.36 7.78 3.58
CA GLY A 21 7.97 8.74 4.51
C GLY A 21 9.49 8.65 4.63
N PHE A 22 10.13 7.55 4.18
CA PHE A 22 11.60 7.44 4.12
C PHE A 22 12.21 8.07 2.86
N TYR A 23 11.39 8.35 1.82
CA TYR A 23 11.89 8.95 0.59
C TYR A 23 12.26 10.43 0.78
N PRO A 24 13.20 10.95 -0.04
CA PRO A 24 13.39 12.39 -0.17
C PRO A 24 12.10 13.02 -0.71
N ARG A 25 11.92 14.33 -0.49
CA ARG A 25 10.71 15.04 -0.93
C ARG A 25 10.37 14.78 -2.40
N TRP A 26 11.34 14.82 -3.28
CA TRP A 26 11.15 14.51 -4.71
C TRP A 26 10.65 13.08 -4.96
N GLY A 27 11.24 12.09 -4.28
CA GLY A 27 10.81 10.70 -4.39
C GLY A 27 9.39 10.48 -3.88
N MET A 28 8.97 11.18 -2.82
CA MET A 28 7.61 11.15 -2.34
C MET A 28 6.63 11.68 -3.40
N TRP A 29 6.94 12.82 -4.05
CA TRP A 29 6.10 13.39 -5.10
C TRP A 29 5.99 12.49 -6.32
N THR A 30 7.10 11.85 -6.74
CA THR A 30 7.09 10.91 -7.88
C THR A 30 6.23 9.66 -7.58
N VAL A 31 6.33 9.11 -6.38
CA VAL A 31 5.49 7.97 -5.97
C VAL A 31 4.03 8.38 -5.88
N ALA A 32 3.71 9.54 -5.29
CA ALA A 32 2.34 10.05 -5.23
C ALA A 32 1.75 10.27 -6.62
N ALA A 33 2.52 10.85 -7.55
CA ALA A 33 2.11 11.02 -8.94
C ALA A 33 1.89 9.67 -9.64
N GLY A 34 2.74 8.68 -9.39
CA GLY A 34 2.57 7.32 -9.89
C GLY A 34 1.27 6.66 -9.40
N CYS A 35 0.96 6.79 -8.10
CA CYS A 35 -0.30 6.30 -7.53
C CYS A 35 -1.52 7.02 -8.12
N ALA A 36 -1.44 8.34 -8.29
CA ALA A 36 -2.51 9.13 -8.90
C ALA A 36 -2.74 8.75 -10.36
N PHE A 37 -1.67 8.57 -11.14
CA PHE A 37 -1.74 8.11 -12.51
C PHE A 37 -2.34 6.70 -12.61
N PHE A 38 -1.95 5.80 -11.71
CA PHE A 38 -2.53 4.47 -11.61
C PHE A 38 -4.03 4.54 -11.30
N ALA A 39 -4.44 5.35 -10.33
CA ALA A 39 -5.84 5.55 -9.98
C ALA A 39 -6.65 6.08 -11.18
N TRP A 40 -6.11 7.07 -11.90
CA TRP A 40 -6.74 7.62 -13.10
C TRP A 40 -6.91 6.57 -14.20
N LEU A 41 -5.90 5.74 -14.43
CA LEU A 41 -5.89 4.71 -15.46
C LEU A 41 -6.85 3.55 -15.15
N VAL A 42 -6.96 3.17 -13.87
CA VAL A 42 -7.76 2.02 -13.43
C VAL A 42 -9.24 2.40 -13.27
N THR A 43 -9.57 3.66 -13.01
CA THR A 43 -10.97 4.09 -12.80
C THR A 43 -11.90 3.67 -13.93
N PRO A 44 -11.62 3.87 -15.24
CA PRO A 44 -12.51 3.44 -16.32
C PRO A 44 -12.77 1.93 -16.31
N TRP A 45 -11.72 1.13 -16.06
CA TRP A 45 -11.85 -0.31 -15.96
C TRP A 45 -12.69 -0.73 -14.75
N MET A 46 -12.53 -0.05 -13.61
CA MET A 46 -13.32 -0.33 -12.40
C MET A 46 -14.81 0.01 -12.56
N THR A 47 -15.16 0.99 -13.42
CA THR A 47 -16.56 1.35 -13.71
C THR A 47 -17.31 0.26 -14.48
N GLU A 48 -16.59 -0.57 -15.24
CA GLU A 48 -17.15 -1.71 -15.97
C GLU A 48 -17.40 -2.93 -15.04
N GLN A 49 -16.79 -2.94 -13.84
CA GLN A 49 -16.97 -4.03 -12.89
C GLN A 49 -18.28 -3.90 -12.13
N SER A 50 -19.07 -4.98 -12.09
CA SER A 50 -20.27 -5.01 -11.27
C SER A 50 -19.97 -5.29 -9.80
N LYS A 51 -20.83 -4.81 -8.91
CA LYS A 51 -20.75 -5.09 -7.47
C LYS A 51 -20.70 -6.58 -7.17
N THR A 52 -21.41 -7.39 -7.95
CA THR A 52 -21.43 -8.86 -7.81
C THR A 52 -20.09 -9.51 -8.15
N VAL A 53 -19.36 -9.00 -9.16
CA VAL A 53 -18.02 -9.50 -9.53
C VAL A 53 -17.01 -9.20 -8.43
N VAL A 54 -17.02 -7.98 -7.89
CA VAL A 54 -16.14 -7.60 -6.78
C VAL A 54 -16.45 -8.42 -5.52
N ALA A 55 -17.72 -8.60 -5.18
CA ALA A 55 -18.14 -9.44 -4.05
C ALA A 55 -17.74 -10.91 -4.26
N ALA A 56 -17.91 -11.45 -5.47
CA ALA A 56 -17.51 -12.81 -5.82
C ALA A 56 -15.98 -13.02 -5.71
N PHE A 57 -15.19 -12.00 -6.03
CA PHE A 57 -13.73 -12.05 -5.85
C PHE A 57 -13.38 -12.31 -4.38
N PHE A 58 -13.94 -11.53 -3.46
CA PHE A 58 -13.67 -11.68 -2.02
C PHE A 58 -14.35 -12.91 -1.39
N ALA A 59 -15.40 -13.47 -2.00
CA ALA A 59 -16.01 -14.72 -1.58
C ALA A 59 -15.26 -15.97 -2.08
N SER A 60 -14.41 -15.82 -3.08
CA SER A 60 -13.67 -16.93 -3.69
C SER A 60 -12.43 -17.28 -2.86
N ARG A 61 -12.46 -18.47 -2.23
CA ARG A 61 -11.33 -18.97 -1.41
C ARG A 61 -9.98 -19.01 -2.15
N PRO A 62 -9.89 -19.51 -3.41
CA PRO A 62 -8.62 -19.53 -4.12
C PRO A 62 -8.08 -18.12 -4.41
N GLN A 63 -8.93 -17.14 -4.68
CA GLN A 63 -8.51 -15.76 -4.91
C GLN A 63 -8.00 -15.11 -3.62
N MET A 64 -8.66 -15.38 -2.49
CA MET A 64 -8.20 -14.90 -1.18
C MET A 64 -6.87 -15.54 -0.76
N LEU A 65 -6.64 -16.82 -1.07
CA LEU A 65 -5.35 -17.47 -0.84
C LEU A 65 -4.23 -16.82 -1.68
N ASN A 66 -4.48 -16.56 -2.96
CA ASN A 66 -3.52 -15.88 -3.83
C ASN A 66 -3.20 -14.46 -3.31
N LEU A 67 -4.22 -13.73 -2.89
CA LEU A 67 -4.04 -12.42 -2.28
C LEU A 67 -3.18 -12.50 -1.01
N SER A 68 -3.44 -13.48 -0.14
CA SER A 68 -2.65 -13.70 1.07
C SER A 68 -1.19 -14.00 0.78
N VAL A 69 -0.90 -14.82 -0.24
CA VAL A 69 0.47 -15.08 -0.67
C VAL A 69 1.15 -13.80 -1.14
N CYS A 70 0.48 -12.98 -1.94
CA CYS A 70 1.04 -11.69 -2.38
C CYS A 70 1.31 -10.75 -1.17
N VAL A 71 0.38 -10.70 -0.23
CA VAL A 71 0.50 -9.88 1.00
C VAL A 71 1.68 -10.34 1.85
N THR A 72 1.83 -11.64 2.07
CA THR A 72 2.93 -12.19 2.88
C THR A 72 4.28 -12.00 2.21
N LEU A 73 4.37 -12.14 0.89
CA LEU A 73 5.60 -11.87 0.13
C LEU A 73 6.00 -10.39 0.24
N GLU A 74 5.06 -9.46 0.07
CA GLU A 74 5.37 -8.04 0.21
C GLU A 74 5.76 -7.68 1.64
N ALA A 75 5.08 -8.22 2.64
CA ALA A 75 5.46 -8.04 4.05
C ALA A 75 6.88 -8.55 4.32
N ALA A 76 7.28 -9.70 3.76
CA ALA A 76 8.64 -10.22 3.86
C ALA A 76 9.68 -9.26 3.24
N VAL A 77 9.38 -8.68 2.07
CA VAL A 77 10.23 -7.66 1.44
C VAL A 77 10.36 -6.41 2.33
N MET A 78 9.26 -5.95 2.94
CA MET A 78 9.27 -4.79 3.84
C MET A 78 10.02 -5.07 5.14
N ILE A 79 9.88 -6.25 5.72
CA ILE A 79 10.66 -6.70 6.89
C ILE A 79 12.15 -6.73 6.54
N THR A 80 12.52 -7.27 5.37
CA THR A 80 13.90 -7.28 4.88
C THR A 80 14.44 -5.86 4.71
N PHE A 81 13.61 -4.91 4.24
CA PHE A 81 13.98 -3.50 4.18
C PHE A 81 14.29 -2.94 5.57
N CYS A 82 13.47 -3.23 6.59
CA CYS A 82 13.72 -2.78 7.96
C CYS A 82 15.08 -3.29 8.46
N PHE A 83 15.37 -4.59 8.29
CA PHE A 83 16.66 -5.16 8.68
C PHE A 83 17.84 -4.57 7.90
N ALA A 84 17.68 -4.33 6.59
CA ALA A 84 18.72 -3.71 5.77
C ALA A 84 19.04 -2.28 6.25
N CYS A 85 18.01 -1.49 6.58
CA CYS A 85 18.20 -0.15 7.12
C CYS A 85 18.85 -0.14 8.50
N PHE A 86 18.46 -1.07 9.41
CA PHE A 86 19.13 -1.22 10.72
C PHE A 86 20.59 -1.64 10.56
N ALA A 87 20.89 -2.57 9.65
CA ALA A 87 22.26 -3.00 9.37
C ALA A 87 23.11 -1.88 8.76
N GLU A 88 22.54 -1.04 7.89
CA GLU A 88 23.24 0.13 7.32
C GLU A 88 23.64 1.14 8.39
N MET A 89 22.81 1.32 9.42
CA MET A 89 23.14 2.20 10.56
C MET A 89 24.30 1.67 11.42
N ARG A 90 24.60 0.37 11.36
CA ARG A 90 25.52 -0.29 12.30
C ARG A 90 26.85 -0.75 11.70
N THR A 91 26.94 -0.99 10.38
CA THR A 91 28.13 -1.60 9.74
C THR A 91 28.49 -0.97 8.39
N ARG A 92 29.80 -0.99 8.07
CA ARG A 92 30.34 -0.57 6.76
C ARG A 92 29.91 -1.58 5.70
N ASN A 93 29.21 -1.12 4.67
CA ASN A 93 28.54 -1.97 3.69
C ASN A 93 29.48 -2.49 2.59
N THR A 94 29.35 -3.77 2.23
CA THR A 94 29.91 -4.35 1.00
C THR A 94 29.06 -3.88 -0.20
N ALA A 95 29.66 -3.77 -1.41
CA ALA A 95 28.98 -3.29 -2.62
C ALA A 95 27.67 -4.04 -2.93
N PHE A 96 27.63 -5.35 -2.69
CA PHE A 96 26.42 -6.18 -2.86
C PHE A 96 25.30 -5.75 -1.89
N LYS A 97 25.62 -5.49 -0.61
CA LYS A 97 24.64 -5.02 0.37
C LYS A 97 24.07 -3.66 -0.02
N GLN A 98 24.90 -2.77 -0.57
CA GLN A 98 24.47 -1.45 -1.05
C GLN A 98 23.46 -1.57 -2.20
N ALA A 99 23.70 -2.47 -3.17
CA ALA A 99 22.79 -2.71 -4.29
C ALA A 99 21.43 -3.25 -3.81
N VAL A 100 21.42 -4.23 -2.90
CA VAL A 100 20.19 -4.78 -2.31
C VAL A 100 19.43 -3.70 -1.51
N THR A 101 20.14 -2.93 -0.70
CA THR A 101 19.51 -1.85 0.09
C THR A 101 18.95 -0.76 -0.81
N LEU A 102 19.63 -0.42 -1.90
CA LEU A 102 19.13 0.55 -2.89
C LEU A 102 17.85 0.04 -3.57
N PHE A 103 17.82 -1.23 -3.99
CA PHE A 103 16.62 -1.87 -4.56
C PHE A 103 15.46 -1.84 -3.58
N LEU A 104 15.71 -2.25 -2.32
CA LEU A 104 14.70 -2.23 -1.27
C LEU A 104 14.23 -0.81 -0.93
N LYS A 105 15.12 0.19 -0.99
CA LYS A 105 14.76 1.61 -0.82
C LYS A 105 13.89 2.10 -1.98
N LEU A 106 14.18 1.67 -3.22
CA LEU A 106 13.44 2.12 -4.41
C LEU A 106 12.05 1.47 -4.52
N TYR A 107 11.87 0.26 -3.95
CA TYR A 107 10.62 -0.47 -4.00
C TYR A 107 9.55 0.18 -3.09
N PRO A 108 8.50 0.80 -3.64
CA PRO A 108 7.49 1.52 -2.83
C PRO A 108 6.44 0.60 -2.20
N GLY A 109 6.25 -0.60 -2.76
CA GLY A 109 5.16 -1.52 -2.45
C GLY A 109 4.13 -1.59 -3.58
N ILE A 110 3.75 -2.81 -3.99
CA ILE A 110 2.81 -3.05 -5.10
C ILE A 110 1.37 -3.15 -4.60
N LEU A 111 1.16 -3.65 -3.38
CA LEU A 111 -0.17 -3.87 -2.82
C LEU A 111 -1.02 -2.61 -2.67
N ILE A 112 -0.39 -1.44 -2.67
CA ILE A 112 -1.12 -0.16 -2.68
C ILE A 112 -2.04 -0.04 -3.90
N GLY A 113 -1.66 -0.63 -5.05
CA GLY A 113 -2.53 -0.71 -6.23
C GLY A 113 -3.83 -1.45 -5.93
N GLY A 114 -3.77 -2.58 -5.23
CA GLY A 114 -4.95 -3.31 -4.78
C GLY A 114 -5.82 -2.50 -3.82
N VAL A 115 -5.20 -1.75 -2.90
CA VAL A 115 -5.93 -0.86 -1.97
C VAL A 115 -6.62 0.28 -2.75
N ILE A 116 -5.96 0.88 -3.74
CA ILE A 116 -6.54 1.92 -4.59
C ILE A 116 -7.75 1.35 -5.34
N CYS A 117 -7.64 0.17 -5.97
CA CYS A 117 -8.77 -0.51 -6.63
C CYS A 117 -9.92 -0.77 -5.66
N TYR A 118 -9.62 -1.24 -4.45
CA TYR A 118 -10.61 -1.50 -3.42
C TYR A 118 -11.36 -0.24 -2.99
N VAL A 119 -10.64 0.84 -2.72
CA VAL A 119 -11.23 2.14 -2.34
C VAL A 119 -12.06 2.72 -3.48
N LEU A 120 -11.58 2.62 -4.74
CA LEU A 120 -12.33 3.03 -5.92
C LEU A 120 -13.64 2.24 -6.07
N ALA A 121 -13.62 0.93 -5.87
CA ALA A 121 -14.83 0.11 -5.89
C ALA A 121 -15.84 0.57 -4.82
N LEU A 122 -15.38 0.83 -3.60
CA LEU A 122 -16.24 1.34 -2.52
C LEU A 122 -16.85 2.70 -2.90
N LEU A 123 -16.06 3.63 -3.46
CA LEU A 123 -16.54 4.95 -3.86
C LEU A 123 -17.58 4.85 -4.98
N LEU A 124 -17.34 4.04 -6.00
CA LEU A 124 -18.27 3.81 -7.12
C LEU A 124 -19.62 3.28 -6.65
N PHE A 125 -19.61 2.35 -5.67
CA PHE A 125 -20.86 1.77 -5.16
C PHE A 125 -21.58 2.66 -4.16
N THR A 126 -20.88 3.63 -3.54
CA THR A 126 -21.46 4.55 -2.57
C THR A 126 -22.08 5.78 -3.26
N PHE A 127 -21.54 6.22 -4.38
CA PHE A 127 -21.98 7.43 -5.11
C PHE A 127 -22.39 7.11 -6.56
N PRO A 128 -23.51 6.41 -6.78
CA PRO A 128 -24.01 6.15 -8.13
C PRO A 128 -24.46 7.45 -8.78
N GLY A 129 -23.99 7.73 -9.99
CA GLY A 129 -24.47 8.86 -10.80
C GLY A 129 -23.47 9.99 -11.04
N ILE A 130 -22.23 9.86 -10.57
CA ILE A 130 -21.15 10.80 -10.95
C ILE A 130 -20.65 10.45 -12.36
N ASP A 131 -20.42 11.47 -13.17
CA ASP A 131 -19.77 11.31 -14.48
C ASP A 131 -18.40 10.65 -14.35
N PHE A 132 -18.17 9.60 -15.15
CA PHE A 132 -16.96 8.77 -15.05
C PHE A 132 -15.67 9.54 -15.32
N GLY A 133 -15.71 10.53 -16.22
CA GLY A 133 -14.57 11.39 -16.51
C GLY A 133 -14.16 12.21 -15.29
N SER A 134 -15.15 12.87 -14.68
CA SER A 134 -14.94 13.65 -13.45
C SER A 134 -14.46 12.78 -12.27
N LEU A 135 -15.01 11.57 -12.16
CA LEU A 135 -14.61 10.62 -11.10
C LEU A 135 -13.14 10.22 -11.21
N SER A 136 -12.62 9.98 -12.43
CA SER A 136 -11.20 9.63 -12.64
C SER A 136 -10.26 10.73 -12.16
N TRP A 137 -10.59 12.00 -12.42
CA TRP A 137 -9.79 13.14 -11.97
C TRP A 137 -9.87 13.36 -10.45
N ILE A 138 -11.05 13.20 -9.88
CA ILE A 138 -11.26 13.28 -8.42
C ILE A 138 -10.47 12.17 -7.72
N ALA A 139 -10.57 10.93 -8.21
CA ALA A 139 -9.87 9.80 -7.64
C ALA A 139 -8.34 9.98 -7.69
N ALA A 140 -7.80 10.45 -8.83
CA ALA A 140 -6.39 10.76 -8.96
C ALA A 140 -5.95 11.87 -8.00
N GLY A 141 -6.71 12.96 -7.92
CA GLY A 141 -6.41 14.09 -7.02
C GLY A 141 -6.46 13.69 -5.53
N VAL A 142 -7.49 12.95 -5.13
CA VAL A 142 -7.62 12.46 -3.76
C VAL A 142 -6.49 11.49 -3.41
N THR A 143 -6.14 10.56 -4.31
CA THR A 143 -5.03 9.62 -4.10
C THR A 143 -3.71 10.36 -3.95
N PHE A 144 -3.43 11.33 -4.82
CA PHE A 144 -2.23 12.16 -4.73
C PHE A 144 -2.14 12.89 -3.39
N LEU A 145 -3.20 13.57 -3.00
CA LEU A 145 -3.25 14.31 -1.73
C LEU A 145 -3.13 13.37 -0.53
N ALA A 146 -3.82 12.22 -0.55
CA ALA A 146 -3.77 11.24 0.53
C ALA A 146 -2.35 10.68 0.73
N VAL A 147 -1.64 10.36 -0.36
CA VAL A 147 -0.25 9.87 -0.28
C VAL A 147 0.69 10.97 0.22
N CYS A 148 0.60 12.18 -0.33
CA CYS A 148 1.46 13.29 0.10
C CYS A 148 1.18 13.70 1.55
N ALA A 149 -0.07 14.00 1.88
CA ALA A 149 -0.45 14.45 3.21
C ALA A 149 -0.23 13.36 4.27
N GLY A 150 -0.63 12.11 3.97
CA GLY A 150 -0.46 10.98 4.87
C GLY A 150 1.01 10.69 5.18
N SER A 151 1.87 10.68 4.15
CA SER A 151 3.32 10.48 4.33
C SER A 151 3.98 11.60 5.12
N LEU A 152 3.59 12.87 4.87
CA LEU A 152 4.10 14.02 5.61
C LEU A 152 3.63 14.01 7.06
N LEU A 153 2.35 13.70 7.29
CA LEU A 153 1.77 13.59 8.62
C LEU A 153 2.49 12.53 9.45
N LEU A 154 2.68 11.32 8.91
CA LEU A 154 3.40 10.25 9.58
C LEU A 154 4.87 10.59 9.83
N ARG A 155 5.50 11.27 8.88
CA ARG A 155 6.88 11.75 9.04
C ARG A 155 7.00 12.81 10.13
N HIS A 156 5.97 13.63 10.33
CA HIS A 156 5.93 14.64 11.39
C HIS A 156 5.59 14.01 12.73
N ALA A 157 4.62 13.11 12.77
CA ALA A 157 4.19 12.42 13.99
C ALA A 157 5.30 11.51 14.56
N ILE A 158 6.05 10.82 13.68
CA ILE A 158 7.15 9.95 14.06
C ILE A 158 8.45 10.56 13.50
N GLY A 159 8.99 11.57 14.20
CA GLY A 159 10.18 12.31 13.78
C GLY A 159 11.42 11.44 13.64
N ASP A 160 11.59 10.48 14.53
CA ASP A 160 12.77 9.62 14.62
C ASP A 160 12.75 8.48 13.57
N LYS A 161 13.83 8.40 12.79
CA LYS A 161 13.99 7.34 11.77
C LYS A 161 13.99 5.93 12.36
N PRO A 162 14.71 5.64 13.47
CA PRO A 162 14.67 4.30 14.08
C PRO A 162 13.26 3.90 14.51
N LEU A 163 12.54 4.79 15.19
CA LEU A 163 11.18 4.54 15.65
C LEU A 163 10.23 4.24 14.47
N ARG A 164 10.37 4.96 13.35
CA ARG A 164 9.59 4.66 12.13
C ARG A 164 9.88 3.28 11.56
N LEU A 165 11.12 2.80 11.63
CA LEU A 165 11.47 1.45 11.19
C LEU A 165 10.86 0.39 12.11
N GLU A 166 10.85 0.63 13.42
CA GLU A 166 10.21 -0.26 14.39
C GLU A 166 8.70 -0.34 14.15
N VAL A 167 8.04 0.81 13.98
CA VAL A 167 6.60 0.87 13.65
C VAL A 167 6.32 0.17 12.33
N LEU A 168 7.13 0.40 11.30
CA LEU A 168 6.99 -0.27 10.00
C LEU A 168 7.11 -1.79 10.15
N PHE A 169 8.06 -2.26 10.95
CA PHE A 169 8.25 -3.69 11.24
C PHE A 169 7.01 -4.29 11.93
N ILE A 170 6.52 -3.63 12.98
CA ILE A 170 5.33 -4.07 13.73
C ILE A 170 4.10 -4.11 12.82
N VAL A 171 3.87 -3.08 12.00
CA VAL A 171 2.77 -3.02 11.03
C VAL A 171 2.82 -4.20 10.05
N ASN A 172 4.02 -4.57 9.57
CA ASN A 172 4.15 -5.73 8.67
C ASN A 172 3.83 -7.05 9.36
N ILE A 173 4.16 -7.22 10.65
CA ILE A 173 3.73 -8.40 11.43
C ILE A 173 2.19 -8.45 11.51
N PHE A 174 1.53 -7.33 11.81
CA PHE A 174 0.07 -7.27 11.83
C PHE A 174 -0.56 -7.58 10.47
N ILE A 175 0.02 -7.10 9.37
CA ILE A 175 -0.42 -7.41 8.01
C ILE A 175 -0.39 -8.92 7.75
N VAL A 176 0.69 -9.62 8.14
CA VAL A 176 0.78 -11.08 7.99
C VAL A 176 -0.29 -11.79 8.81
N ILE A 177 -0.47 -11.40 10.07
CA ILE A 177 -1.49 -12.00 10.94
C ILE A 177 -2.89 -11.79 10.36
N LEU A 178 -3.22 -10.56 9.93
CA LEU A 178 -4.52 -10.25 9.33
C LEU A 178 -4.74 -11.00 8.01
N SER A 179 -3.68 -11.17 7.22
CA SER A 179 -3.75 -11.95 5.98
C SER A 179 -4.09 -13.42 6.24
N ILE A 180 -3.52 -14.02 7.28
CA ILE A 180 -3.84 -15.40 7.69
C ILE A 180 -5.28 -15.49 8.20
N ILE A 181 -5.73 -14.53 9.03
CA ILE A 181 -7.10 -14.49 9.54
C ILE A 181 -8.10 -14.37 8.38
N ALA A 182 -7.81 -13.51 7.39
CA ALA A 182 -8.69 -13.30 6.24
C ALA A 182 -8.84 -14.55 5.35
N THR A 183 -7.87 -15.47 5.38
CA THR A 183 -7.89 -16.72 4.59
C THR A 183 -8.38 -17.93 5.37
N GLY A 184 -8.39 -17.86 6.70
CA GLY A 184 -8.72 -18.97 7.60
C GLY A 184 -10.24 -19.19 7.81
N TYR A 185 -11.09 -18.32 7.23
CA TYR A 185 -12.54 -18.42 7.29
C TYR A 185 -13.15 -18.87 5.95
#